data_0a54aeb441dca0825115b9853941f14d
#
_entry.id   0a54aeb441dca0825115b9853941f14d
#
_cell.length_a   1.000
_cell.length_b   1.000
_cell.length_c   1.000
_cell.angle_alpha   90.00
_cell.angle_beta   90.00
_cell.angle_gamma   90.00
#
_symmetry.space_group_name_H-M   'P 1'
#
loop_
_entity.id
_entity.type
_entity.pdbx_description
1 polymer ?
#
loop_
_entity_poly.entity_id
_entity_poly.type
_entity_poly.pdbx_seq_one_letter_code
_entity_poly.pdbx_strand_id
1 'polypeptide(L)'
;MKYRYLKNNRAVVTAATDDLSTLTHTCPTFANKAEYREWCAKDSTDHCFYSMAEGDSPNARISTENPVNKIHGFVADFDDVPVDWNTIDQVLKTRCDGSPMPTWRSKTYSGFVRLVWEFDSPLPIAPDIAPAFLKRLCDALKASMLLGGFDKTSLKPSQYFEIGTNWTKIGDQIPINFARTILLKAANDTPIRTSDTNVPLDDIAAEVLRKFPNRWKGDFVVGARGPLF
;
A
#
# COMPACT_ATOMS: atom_id res chain seq x y z
N MET A 1 0.75 9.48 -11.77
CA MET A 1 1.34 10.07 -10.54
C MET A 1 1.14 9.09 -9.41
N LYS A 2 2.19 8.85 -8.61
CA LYS A 2 2.20 7.79 -7.60
C LYS A 2 1.45 8.14 -6.32
N TYR A 3 1.48 9.42 -5.96
CA TYR A 3 0.93 9.89 -4.69
C TYR A 3 -0.25 10.80 -4.96
N ARG A 4 -1.36 10.44 -4.35
CA ARG A 4 -2.61 11.17 -4.45
C ARG A 4 -2.96 11.63 -3.06
N TYR A 5 -3.18 12.89 -2.88
CA TYR A 5 -3.47 13.42 -1.57
C TYR A 5 -4.81 14.15 -1.48
N LEU A 6 -5.39 14.04 -0.31
CA LEU A 6 -6.68 14.59 0.04
C LEU A 6 -6.48 15.66 1.10
N LYS A 7 -7.15 16.76 0.94
CA LYS A 7 -7.23 17.79 1.98
C LYS A 7 -8.32 17.41 2.98
N ASN A 8 -7.99 17.46 4.28
CA ASN A 8 -8.92 17.14 5.38
C ASN A 8 -9.61 15.78 5.25
N ASN A 9 -8.90 14.77 4.75
CA ASN A 9 -9.43 13.42 4.54
C ASN A 9 -10.76 13.36 3.77
N ARG A 10 -10.98 14.31 2.85
CA ARG A 10 -12.18 14.35 2.01
C ARG A 10 -12.16 13.28 0.92
N ALA A 11 -13.33 13.00 0.36
CA ALA A 11 -13.49 11.96 -0.66
C ALA A 11 -12.84 12.32 -2.03
N VAL A 12 -12.46 13.57 -2.23
CA VAL A 12 -11.94 14.07 -3.50
C VAL A 12 -10.42 14.25 -3.43
N VAL A 13 -9.73 13.68 -4.39
CA VAL A 13 -8.29 13.89 -4.58
C VAL A 13 -8.04 15.32 -5.06
N THR A 14 -7.26 16.09 -4.31
CA THR A 14 -6.99 17.50 -4.62
C THR A 14 -5.75 17.69 -5.48
N ALA A 15 -4.79 16.78 -5.40
CA ALA A 15 -3.58 16.80 -6.19
C ALA A 15 -2.89 15.45 -6.21
N ALA A 16 -1.89 15.30 -7.07
CA ALA A 16 -1.05 14.11 -7.14
C ALA A 16 0.39 14.49 -7.55
N THR A 17 1.36 13.71 -7.08
CA THR A 17 2.78 13.89 -7.40
C THR A 17 3.48 12.55 -7.58
N ASP A 18 4.62 12.55 -8.26
CA ASP A 18 5.53 11.39 -8.37
C ASP A 18 6.74 11.50 -7.42
N ASP A 19 6.86 12.61 -6.68
CA ASP A 19 7.96 12.86 -5.76
C ASP A 19 7.42 13.28 -4.38
N LEU A 20 7.63 12.45 -3.37
CA LEU A 20 7.23 12.72 -1.99
C LEU A 20 7.94 13.93 -1.39
N SER A 21 9.14 14.24 -1.83
CA SER A 21 9.88 15.43 -1.34
C SER A 21 9.19 16.74 -1.71
N THR A 22 8.34 16.74 -2.75
CA THR A 22 7.55 17.90 -3.16
C THR A 22 6.27 18.08 -2.34
N LEU A 23 5.90 17.13 -1.51
CA LEU A 23 4.79 17.23 -0.57
C LEU A 23 5.21 18.11 0.62
N THR A 24 5.53 19.37 0.33
CA THR A 24 5.82 20.35 1.38
C THR A 24 4.51 20.77 2.02
N HIS A 25 4.36 20.44 3.28
CA HIS A 25 3.22 20.86 4.06
C HIS A 25 3.68 21.50 5.36
N THR A 26 3.18 22.68 5.65
CA THR A 26 3.45 23.39 6.90
C THR A 26 2.47 22.93 7.97
N CYS A 27 2.68 21.73 8.47
CA CYS A 27 1.96 21.29 9.67
C CYS A 27 2.79 21.61 10.91
N PRO A 28 2.17 22.07 11.99
CA PRO A 28 2.85 22.22 13.26
C PRO A 28 3.45 20.89 13.72
N THR A 29 4.59 20.93 14.37
CA THR A 29 5.12 19.77 15.07
C THR A 29 4.47 19.65 16.43
N PHE A 30 4.07 18.46 16.82
CA PHE A 30 3.43 18.18 18.11
C PHE A 30 4.39 17.43 19.02
N ALA A 31 4.33 17.71 20.31
CA ALA A 31 5.17 17.04 21.30
C ALA A 31 4.72 15.60 21.56
N ASN A 32 3.44 15.31 21.31
CA ASN A 32 2.87 13.99 21.55
C ASN A 32 1.58 13.78 20.72
N LYS A 33 1.12 12.53 20.67
CA LYS A 33 -0.07 12.10 19.91
C LYS A 33 -1.37 12.75 20.43
N ALA A 34 -1.45 13.16 21.68
CA ALA A 34 -2.64 13.80 22.25
C ALA A 34 -2.82 15.23 21.71
N GLU A 35 -1.77 16.02 21.69
CA GLU A 35 -1.77 17.36 21.08
C GLU A 35 -2.13 17.31 19.59
N TYR A 36 -1.56 16.34 18.86
CA TYR A 36 -1.89 16.12 17.47
C TYR A 36 -3.39 15.81 17.27
N ARG A 37 -3.96 14.92 18.10
CA ARG A 37 -5.40 14.58 18.03
C ARG A 37 -6.30 15.77 18.35
N GLU A 38 -5.90 16.57 19.32
CA GLU A 38 -6.62 17.81 19.67
C GLU A 38 -6.59 18.81 18.50
N TRP A 39 -5.44 18.96 17.85
CA TRP A 39 -5.31 19.79 16.64
C TRP A 39 -6.19 19.28 15.49
N CYS A 40 -6.20 17.98 15.22
CA CYS A 40 -7.07 17.38 14.21
C CYS A 40 -8.56 17.61 14.50
N ALA A 41 -8.96 17.57 15.78
CA ALA A 41 -10.35 17.79 16.21
C ALA A 41 -10.80 19.25 16.03
N LYS A 42 -9.87 20.20 16.02
CA LYS A 42 -10.13 21.65 15.84
C LYS A 42 -10.29 22.08 14.38
N ASP A 43 -10.46 21.14 13.46
CA ASP A 43 -10.64 21.41 12.02
C ASP A 43 -9.46 22.13 11.36
N SER A 44 -8.44 21.40 11.11
CA SER A 44 -7.35 21.90 10.31
C SER A 44 -7.69 21.80 8.82
N THR A 45 -7.93 22.92 8.20
CA THR A 45 -8.04 23.02 6.74
C THR A 45 -6.78 22.58 6.02
N ASP A 46 -5.68 22.41 6.75
CA ASP A 46 -4.34 22.13 6.22
C ASP A 46 -3.89 20.69 6.41
N HIS A 47 -4.74 19.85 6.98
CA HIS A 47 -4.46 18.43 7.20
C HIS A 47 -4.56 17.65 5.88
N CYS A 48 -3.43 17.23 5.35
CA CYS A 48 -3.36 16.54 4.07
C CYS A 48 -2.96 15.07 4.22
N PHE A 49 -3.54 14.24 3.35
CA PHE A 49 -3.31 12.80 3.32
C PHE A 49 -2.90 12.36 1.91
N TYR A 50 -2.15 11.29 1.81
CA TYR A 50 -1.81 10.66 0.55
C TYR A 50 -2.09 9.16 0.58
N SER A 51 -2.17 8.53 -0.58
CA SER A 51 -2.26 7.09 -0.75
C SER A 51 -1.35 6.63 -1.87
N MET A 52 -0.87 5.39 -1.77
CA MET A 52 -0.16 4.70 -2.85
C MET A 52 -1.08 3.74 -3.62
N ALA A 53 -2.38 3.78 -3.40
CA ALA A 53 -3.38 3.01 -4.12
C ALA A 53 -4.21 3.91 -5.04
N GLU A 54 -4.65 3.35 -6.17
CA GLU A 54 -5.47 4.01 -7.18
C GLU A 54 -6.64 3.11 -7.56
N GLY A 55 -7.82 3.72 -7.75
CA GLY A 55 -9.01 3.09 -8.29
C GLY A 55 -9.30 3.54 -9.72
N ASP A 56 -10.42 3.08 -10.30
CA ASP A 56 -10.84 3.44 -11.65
C ASP A 56 -11.12 4.94 -11.79
N SER A 57 -11.69 5.55 -10.75
CA SER A 57 -11.91 6.99 -10.67
C SER A 57 -10.71 7.68 -10.02
N PRO A 58 -9.81 8.31 -10.81
CA PRO A 58 -8.58 8.86 -10.28
C PRO A 58 -8.79 10.01 -9.28
N ASN A 59 -9.93 10.67 -9.31
CA ASN A 59 -10.24 11.79 -8.44
C ASN A 59 -11.10 11.40 -7.22
N ALA A 60 -11.45 10.12 -7.09
CA ALA A 60 -12.21 9.61 -5.97
C ALA A 60 -11.31 8.86 -4.98
N ARG A 61 -11.68 8.91 -3.71
CA ARG A 61 -11.06 8.10 -2.67
C ARG A 61 -11.31 6.61 -2.94
N ILE A 62 -10.37 5.75 -2.55
CA ILE A 62 -10.58 4.30 -2.56
C ILE A 62 -11.71 3.95 -1.60
N SER A 63 -12.73 3.29 -2.12
CA SER A 63 -13.94 2.86 -1.40
C SER A 63 -14.53 1.62 -2.07
N THR A 64 -15.71 1.21 -1.64
CA THR A 64 -16.46 0.13 -2.28
C THR A 64 -16.90 0.51 -3.71
N GLU A 65 -17.24 1.79 -3.91
CA GLU A 65 -17.67 2.34 -5.21
C GLU A 65 -16.49 2.66 -6.13
N ASN A 66 -15.30 2.85 -5.57
CA ASN A 66 -14.06 3.07 -6.30
C ASN A 66 -12.97 2.13 -5.76
N PRO A 67 -13.08 0.82 -6.02
CA PRO A 67 -12.16 -0.16 -5.50
C PRO A 67 -10.75 0.03 -6.07
N VAL A 68 -9.74 -0.40 -5.31
CA VAL A 68 -8.35 -0.35 -5.75
C VAL A 68 -8.16 -1.21 -7.01
N ASN A 69 -7.46 -0.65 -8.00
CA ASN A 69 -7.06 -1.36 -9.21
C ASN A 69 -5.57 -1.25 -9.52
N LYS A 70 -4.85 -0.37 -8.82
CA LYS A 70 -3.38 -0.22 -8.92
C LYS A 70 -2.78 0.10 -7.56
N ILE A 71 -1.57 -0.41 -7.34
CA ILE A 71 -0.73 -0.09 -6.17
C ILE A 71 0.63 0.39 -6.67
N HIS A 72 1.12 1.48 -6.10
CA HIS A 72 2.38 2.13 -6.46
C HIS A 72 3.52 1.82 -5.47
N GLY A 73 3.23 1.14 -4.38
CA GLY A 73 4.20 0.80 -3.34
C GLY A 73 3.54 0.41 -2.02
N PHE A 74 4.32 0.50 -0.95
CA PHE A 74 3.90 0.15 0.40
C PHE A 74 4.32 1.23 1.40
N VAL A 75 3.45 1.56 2.33
CA VAL A 75 3.73 2.47 3.43
C VAL A 75 3.65 1.69 4.74
N ALA A 76 4.66 1.82 5.58
CA ALA A 76 4.67 1.29 6.94
C ALA A 76 4.75 2.44 7.94
N ASP A 77 3.71 2.60 8.75
CA ASP A 77 3.71 3.48 9.91
C ASP A 77 4.12 2.70 11.15
N PHE A 78 4.90 3.35 12.02
CA PHE A 78 5.36 2.79 13.28
C PHE A 78 4.90 3.69 14.42
N ASP A 79 3.73 3.37 14.96
CA ASP A 79 3.18 4.07 16.12
C ASP A 79 4.09 3.87 17.34
N ASP A 80 4.29 4.96 18.09
CA ASP A 80 5.06 4.99 19.32
C ASP A 80 6.59 4.73 19.16
N VAL A 81 7.12 4.79 17.93
CA VAL A 81 8.57 4.75 17.66
C VAL A 81 9.06 6.17 17.40
N PRO A 82 9.67 6.84 18.38
CA PRO A 82 10.20 8.18 18.19
C PRO A 82 11.33 8.20 17.18
N VAL A 83 11.45 9.31 16.46
CA VAL A 83 12.47 9.44 15.42
C VAL A 83 13.85 9.64 16.04
N ASP A 84 14.69 8.63 15.87
CA ASP A 84 16.15 8.69 15.98
C ASP A 84 16.76 8.10 14.70
N TRP A 85 17.11 8.98 13.76
CA TRP A 85 17.55 8.54 12.42
C TRP A 85 18.85 7.72 12.47
N ASN A 86 19.74 7.98 13.42
CA ASN A 86 20.99 7.22 13.55
C ASN A 86 20.70 5.76 13.91
N THR A 87 19.89 5.55 14.93
CA THR A 87 19.46 4.20 15.34
C THR A 87 18.64 3.52 14.25
N ILE A 88 17.69 4.25 13.63
CA ILE A 88 16.84 3.70 12.57
C ILE A 88 17.66 3.27 11.36
N ASP A 89 18.60 4.07 10.88
CA ASP A 89 19.46 3.74 9.75
C ASP A 89 20.33 2.50 10.02
N GLN A 90 20.81 2.34 11.25
CA GLN A 90 21.54 1.12 11.65
C GLN A 90 20.64 -0.12 11.63
N VAL A 91 19.41 0.01 12.15
CA VAL A 91 18.43 -1.07 12.14
C VAL A 91 18.08 -1.46 10.71
N LEU A 92 17.83 -0.48 9.84
CA LEU A 92 17.51 -0.74 8.43
C LEU A 92 18.66 -1.46 7.72
N LYS A 93 19.90 -1.01 7.88
CA LYS A 93 21.08 -1.67 7.30
C LYS A 93 21.22 -3.12 7.75
N THR A 94 20.89 -3.42 9.00
CA THR A 94 21.04 -4.77 9.56
C THR A 94 19.86 -5.67 9.21
N ARG A 95 18.63 -5.15 9.26
CA ARG A 95 17.40 -5.96 9.14
C ARG A 95 16.87 -6.06 7.72
N CYS A 96 17.24 -5.15 6.81
CA CYS A 96 16.90 -5.24 5.40
C CYS A 96 17.86 -6.16 4.60
N ASP A 97 18.77 -6.88 5.27
CA ASP A 97 19.63 -7.85 4.59
C ASP A 97 18.78 -8.89 3.82
N GLY A 98 19.01 -8.99 2.51
CA GLY A 98 18.26 -9.83 1.59
C GLY A 98 16.84 -9.35 1.25
N SER A 99 16.41 -8.15 1.69
CA SER A 99 15.15 -7.52 1.30
C SER A 99 15.36 -6.07 0.84
N PRO A 100 14.45 -5.53 -0.01
CA PRO A 100 14.59 -4.15 -0.46
C PRO A 100 14.58 -3.15 0.68
N MET A 101 15.51 -2.19 0.64
CA MET A 101 15.51 -1.02 1.52
C MET A 101 14.28 -0.15 1.24
N PRO A 102 13.73 0.57 2.25
CA PRO A 102 12.75 1.60 1.99
C PRO A 102 13.29 2.65 1.01
N THR A 103 12.46 3.10 0.08
CA THR A 103 12.79 4.20 -0.84
C THR A 103 12.88 5.52 -0.07
N TRP A 104 11.93 5.74 0.86
CA TRP A 104 11.83 6.94 1.64
C TRP A 104 11.65 6.65 3.12
N ARG A 105 12.11 7.59 3.94
CA ARG A 105 11.74 7.72 5.35
C ARG A 105 11.17 9.10 5.61
N SER A 106 10.26 9.19 6.56
CA SER A 106 9.70 10.46 7.01
C SER A 106 9.27 10.39 8.47
N LYS A 107 8.96 11.55 9.01
CA LYS A 107 8.41 11.72 10.35
C LYS A 107 6.92 12.01 10.23
N THR A 108 6.06 11.27 10.93
CA THR A 108 4.64 11.61 11.06
C THR A 108 4.48 12.91 11.85
N TYR A 109 3.31 13.54 11.81
CA TYR A 109 3.05 14.75 12.59
C TYR A 109 3.14 14.52 14.08
N SER A 110 2.79 13.33 14.56
CA SER A 110 2.97 12.91 15.95
C SER A 110 4.40 12.56 16.33
N GLY A 111 5.36 12.70 15.42
CA GLY A 111 6.78 12.55 15.73
C GLY A 111 7.35 11.15 15.51
N PHE A 112 6.57 10.22 14.94
CA PHE A 112 6.95 8.82 14.79
C PHE A 112 7.48 8.52 13.38
N VAL A 113 8.07 7.33 13.23
CA VAL A 113 8.71 6.89 11.98
C VAL A 113 7.68 6.41 10.97
N ARG A 114 7.90 6.79 9.71
CA ARG A 114 7.23 6.23 8.53
C ARG A 114 8.28 5.81 7.51
N LEU A 115 8.10 4.63 6.95
CA LEU A 115 8.91 4.09 5.87
C LEU A 115 8.04 3.84 4.64
N VAL A 116 8.57 4.15 3.45
CA VAL A 116 7.84 3.97 2.19
C VAL A 116 8.72 3.23 1.19
N TRP A 117 8.15 2.22 0.56
CA TRP A 117 8.72 1.50 -0.57
C TRP A 117 7.93 1.84 -1.82
N GLU A 118 8.57 2.44 -2.81
CA GLU A 118 7.99 2.71 -4.11
C GLU A 118 8.27 1.58 -5.10
N PHE A 119 7.33 1.30 -5.98
CA PHE A 119 7.61 0.54 -7.19
C PHE A 119 8.11 1.45 -8.31
N ASP A 120 8.97 0.92 -9.18
CA ASP A 120 9.42 1.62 -10.39
C ASP A 120 8.27 1.86 -11.39
N SER A 121 7.22 1.04 -11.32
CA SER A 121 6.00 1.13 -12.15
C SER A 121 4.77 0.71 -11.35
N PRO A 122 3.57 1.24 -11.68
CA PRO A 122 2.35 0.84 -11.00
C PRO A 122 2.04 -0.65 -11.22
N LEU A 123 1.59 -1.32 -10.15
CA LEU A 123 1.15 -2.70 -10.19
C LEU A 123 -0.38 -2.76 -10.37
N PRO A 124 -0.90 -3.22 -11.52
CA PRO A 124 -2.30 -3.54 -11.65
C PRO A 124 -2.67 -4.69 -10.70
N ILE A 125 -3.81 -4.55 -10.01
CA ILE A 125 -4.25 -5.53 -9.02
C ILE A 125 -5.77 -5.61 -8.96
N ALA A 126 -6.29 -6.82 -8.79
CA ALA A 126 -7.71 -6.99 -8.52
C ALA A 126 -8.03 -6.61 -7.06
N PRO A 127 -9.17 -5.96 -6.80
CA PRO A 127 -9.51 -5.45 -5.48
C PRO A 127 -9.56 -6.51 -4.37
N ASP A 128 -10.03 -7.70 -4.70
CA ASP A 128 -10.15 -8.85 -3.80
C ASP A 128 -8.80 -9.47 -3.41
N ILE A 129 -7.76 -9.28 -4.25
CA ILE A 129 -6.41 -9.78 -4.01
C ILE A 129 -5.57 -8.74 -3.23
N ALA A 130 -5.90 -7.47 -3.34
CA ALA A 130 -5.09 -6.39 -2.79
C ALA A 130 -4.76 -6.53 -1.28
N PRO A 131 -5.68 -6.93 -0.38
CA PRO A 131 -5.34 -7.12 1.02
C PRO A 131 -4.33 -8.25 1.26
N ALA A 132 -4.48 -9.39 0.58
CA ALA A 132 -3.57 -10.52 0.67
C ALA A 132 -2.18 -10.16 0.10
N PHE A 133 -2.16 -9.43 -1.01
CA PHE A 133 -0.93 -8.91 -1.60
C PHE A 133 -0.18 -7.98 -0.65
N LEU A 134 -0.83 -6.98 -0.04
CA LEU A 134 -0.19 -6.06 0.90
C LEU A 134 0.38 -6.78 2.12
N LYS A 135 -0.33 -7.79 2.63
CA LYS A 135 0.18 -8.63 3.73
C LYS A 135 1.46 -9.36 3.31
N ARG A 136 1.45 -10.05 2.16
CA ARG A 136 2.63 -10.76 1.65
C ARG A 136 3.78 -9.82 1.29
N LEU A 137 3.47 -8.65 0.78
CA LEU A 137 4.47 -7.63 0.51
C LEU A 137 5.13 -7.15 1.80
N CYS A 138 4.34 -6.87 2.84
CA CYS A 138 4.83 -6.53 4.19
C CYS A 138 5.79 -7.61 4.73
N ASP A 139 5.42 -8.89 4.58
CA ASP A 139 6.25 -10.02 5.02
C ASP A 139 7.55 -10.12 4.19
N ALA A 140 7.47 -9.97 2.86
CA ALA A 140 8.64 -10.01 1.97
C ALA A 140 9.62 -8.85 2.21
N LEU A 141 9.10 -7.68 2.58
CA LEU A 141 9.88 -6.52 2.98
C LEU A 141 10.34 -6.58 4.45
N LYS A 142 9.89 -7.58 5.21
CA LYS A 142 10.06 -7.68 6.67
C LYS A 142 9.58 -6.43 7.43
N ALA A 143 8.68 -5.65 6.82
CA ALA A 143 8.34 -4.30 7.26
C ALA A 143 7.80 -4.26 8.69
N SER A 144 6.93 -5.22 9.07
CA SER A 144 6.36 -5.30 10.44
C SER A 144 7.38 -5.63 11.53
N MET A 145 8.58 -6.13 11.16
CA MET A 145 9.62 -6.55 12.09
C MET A 145 10.81 -5.58 12.14
N LEU A 146 10.84 -4.55 11.28
CA LEU A 146 11.97 -3.60 11.22
C LEU A 146 12.10 -2.81 12.51
N LEU A 147 10.98 -2.26 12.97
CA LEU A 147 10.87 -1.47 14.18
C LEU A 147 9.71 -2.00 15.03
N GLY A 148 9.62 -1.63 16.27
CA GLY A 148 8.43 -1.87 17.08
C GLY A 148 7.24 -1.02 16.62
N GLY A 149 6.03 -1.29 17.14
CA GLY A 149 4.88 -0.40 16.94
C GLY A 149 4.34 -0.32 15.51
N PHE A 150 4.52 -1.36 14.68
CA PHE A 150 3.98 -1.40 13.32
C PHE A 150 2.45 -1.26 13.33
N ASP A 151 1.94 -0.23 12.63
CA ASP A 151 0.49 -0.02 12.49
C ASP A 151 -0.08 -0.93 11.40
N LYS A 152 -0.92 -1.90 11.82
CA LYS A 152 -1.59 -2.85 10.92
C LYS A 152 -2.55 -2.19 9.93
N THR A 153 -2.96 -0.93 10.14
CA THR A 153 -3.79 -0.20 9.17
C THR A 153 -3.03 0.01 7.86
N SER A 154 -1.70 -0.01 7.87
CA SER A 154 -0.83 0.00 6.69
C SER A 154 -1.13 -1.14 5.70
N LEU A 155 -1.76 -2.22 6.16
CA LEU A 155 -2.15 -3.37 5.31
C LEU A 155 -3.49 -3.18 4.58
N LYS A 156 -4.19 -2.05 4.80
CA LYS A 156 -5.48 -1.78 4.16
C LYS A 156 -5.27 -1.03 2.84
N PRO A 157 -5.76 -1.55 1.70
CA PRO A 157 -5.64 -0.86 0.41
C PRO A 157 -6.28 0.53 0.40
N SER A 158 -7.31 0.75 1.20
CA SER A 158 -8.02 2.03 1.34
C SER A 158 -7.38 3.00 2.33
N GLN A 159 -6.21 2.66 2.89
CA GLN A 159 -5.55 3.52 3.87
C GLN A 159 -4.99 4.77 3.20
N TYR A 160 -5.24 5.90 3.84
CA TYR A 160 -4.62 7.18 3.56
C TYR A 160 -3.74 7.57 4.74
N PHE A 161 -2.57 8.08 4.42
CA PHE A 161 -1.53 8.44 5.37
C PHE A 161 -1.39 9.95 5.39
N GLU A 162 -1.21 10.52 6.55
CA GLU A 162 -0.84 11.93 6.66
C GLU A 162 0.47 12.20 5.93
N ILE A 163 0.62 13.39 5.35
CA ILE A 163 1.83 13.72 4.58
C ILE A 163 3.09 13.61 5.45
N GLY A 164 3.02 14.04 6.72
CA GLY A 164 4.19 14.04 7.58
C GLY A 164 5.24 15.09 7.18
N THR A 165 6.45 14.94 7.70
CA THR A 165 7.57 15.89 7.51
C THR A 165 8.90 15.15 7.32
N ASN A 166 9.96 15.91 6.99
CA ASN A 166 11.34 15.38 6.91
C ASN A 166 11.50 14.20 5.95
N TRP A 167 10.95 14.32 4.76
CA TRP A 167 11.09 13.33 3.71
C TRP A 167 12.56 13.23 3.26
N THR A 168 13.11 12.02 3.35
CA THR A 168 14.48 11.72 2.91
C THR A 168 14.47 10.45 2.07
N LYS A 169 14.99 10.52 0.85
CA LYS A 169 15.22 9.34 0.01
C LYS A 169 16.42 8.58 0.56
N ILE A 170 16.26 7.28 0.83
CA ILE A 170 17.29 6.44 1.45
C ILE A 170 17.58 5.15 0.67
N GLY A 171 16.77 4.81 -0.31
CA GLY A 171 16.94 3.62 -1.15
C GLY A 171 16.36 3.80 -2.54
N ASP A 172 16.50 2.76 -3.35
CA ASP A 172 15.99 2.70 -4.70
C ASP A 172 14.53 2.25 -4.73
N GLN A 173 13.88 2.46 -5.86
CA GLN A 173 12.55 1.91 -6.12
C GLN A 173 12.64 0.39 -6.29
N ILE A 174 11.61 -0.30 -5.83
CA ILE A 174 11.49 -1.75 -6.00
C ILE A 174 11.14 -2.07 -7.45
N PRO A 175 11.89 -2.94 -8.14
CA PRO A 175 11.52 -3.40 -9.46
C PRO A 175 10.13 -4.03 -9.47
N ILE A 176 9.30 -3.68 -10.45
CA ILE A 176 7.92 -4.18 -10.56
C ILE A 176 7.85 -5.71 -10.62
N ASN A 177 8.88 -6.37 -11.14
CA ASN A 177 8.93 -7.83 -11.19
C ASN A 177 9.00 -8.48 -9.80
N PHE A 178 9.62 -7.82 -8.82
CA PHE A 178 9.56 -8.26 -7.43
C PHE A 178 8.12 -8.23 -6.91
N ALA A 179 7.41 -7.13 -7.12
CA ALA A 179 6.01 -7.00 -6.71
C ALA A 179 5.09 -7.99 -7.44
N ARG A 180 5.30 -8.23 -8.74
CA ARG A 180 4.56 -9.23 -9.52
C ARG A 180 4.75 -10.65 -8.98
N THR A 181 5.96 -11.02 -8.57
CA THR A 181 6.21 -12.34 -7.96
C THR A 181 5.41 -12.52 -6.67
N ILE A 182 5.30 -11.48 -5.86
CA ILE A 182 4.49 -11.50 -4.63
C ILE A 182 2.99 -11.54 -4.95
N LEU A 183 2.55 -10.78 -5.96
CA LEU A 183 1.16 -10.79 -6.41
C LEU A 183 0.72 -12.20 -6.86
N LEU A 184 1.56 -12.90 -7.62
CA LEU A 184 1.27 -14.27 -8.05
C LEU A 184 1.08 -15.21 -6.86
N LYS A 185 1.89 -15.08 -5.82
CA LYS A 185 1.75 -15.86 -4.58
C LYS A 185 0.45 -15.49 -3.83
N ALA A 186 0.12 -14.20 -3.75
CA ALA A 186 -1.11 -13.74 -3.10
C ALA A 186 -2.37 -14.22 -3.83
N ALA A 187 -2.36 -14.21 -5.15
CA ALA A 187 -3.47 -14.68 -5.97
C ALA A 187 -3.72 -16.20 -5.80
N ASN A 188 -2.66 -16.98 -5.60
CA ASN A 188 -2.79 -18.42 -5.37
C ASN A 188 -3.41 -18.75 -4.01
N ASP A 189 -3.25 -17.90 -3.01
CA ASP A 189 -3.79 -18.13 -1.66
C ASP A 189 -5.18 -17.53 -1.45
N THR A 190 -5.61 -16.65 -2.36
CA THR A 190 -6.92 -16.03 -2.25
C THR A 190 -7.96 -17.01 -2.80
N PRO A 191 -8.88 -17.54 -1.97
CA PRO A 191 -9.92 -18.42 -2.47
C PRO A 191 -10.74 -17.67 -3.52
N ILE A 192 -11.03 -18.36 -4.63
CA ILE A 192 -11.96 -17.84 -5.64
C ILE A 192 -13.32 -17.76 -4.93
N ARG A 193 -13.77 -16.54 -4.64
CA ARG A 193 -15.14 -16.33 -4.15
C ARG A 193 -16.08 -16.60 -5.32
N THR A 194 -16.60 -17.80 -5.39
CA THR A 194 -17.80 -18.08 -6.18
C THR A 194 -18.97 -17.44 -5.42
N SER A 195 -19.35 -16.23 -5.82
CA SER A 195 -20.45 -15.50 -5.18
C SER A 195 -21.82 -16.14 -5.42
N ASP A 196 -21.93 -17.09 -6.32
CA ASP A 196 -23.14 -17.86 -6.57
C ASP A 196 -22.80 -19.30 -6.95
N THR A 197 -23.36 -20.24 -6.20
CA THR A 197 -23.26 -21.68 -6.42
C THR A 197 -23.91 -22.15 -7.73
N ASN A 198 -24.47 -21.23 -8.52
CA ASN A 198 -25.19 -21.51 -9.79
C ASN A 198 -24.56 -20.84 -11.03
N VAL A 199 -23.34 -20.29 -10.93
CA VAL A 199 -22.67 -19.76 -12.12
C VAL A 199 -22.20 -20.95 -12.98
N PRO A 200 -22.59 -21.04 -14.25
CA PRO A 200 -22.11 -22.07 -15.16
C PRO A 200 -20.58 -22.09 -15.22
N LEU A 201 -19.99 -23.29 -15.35
CA LEU A 201 -18.52 -23.46 -15.38
C LEU A 201 -17.86 -22.61 -16.48
N ASP A 202 -18.56 -22.40 -17.60
CA ASP A 202 -18.11 -21.57 -18.71
C ASP A 202 -17.98 -20.09 -18.30
N ASP A 203 -18.86 -19.59 -17.43
CA ASP A 203 -18.80 -18.22 -16.93
C ASP A 203 -17.67 -18.06 -15.90
N ILE A 204 -17.40 -19.09 -15.09
CA ILE A 204 -16.25 -19.10 -14.18
C ILE A 204 -14.94 -19.10 -14.99
N ALA A 205 -14.86 -19.91 -16.03
CA ALA A 205 -13.71 -19.95 -16.93
C ALA A 205 -13.50 -18.62 -17.66
N ALA A 206 -14.57 -18.00 -18.17
CA ALA A 206 -14.51 -16.67 -18.79
C ALA A 206 -14.04 -15.60 -17.81
N GLU A 207 -14.50 -15.62 -16.55
CA GLU A 207 -14.09 -14.67 -15.53
C GLU A 207 -12.62 -14.87 -15.12
N VAL A 208 -12.13 -16.10 -15.00
CA VAL A 208 -10.72 -16.41 -14.76
C VAL A 208 -9.84 -15.93 -15.91
N LEU A 209 -10.24 -16.15 -17.16
CA LEU A 209 -9.52 -15.66 -18.34
C LEU A 209 -9.53 -14.14 -18.41
N ARG A 210 -10.65 -13.50 -18.05
CA ARG A 210 -10.76 -12.04 -18.00
C ARG A 210 -9.84 -11.44 -16.92
N LYS A 211 -9.77 -12.06 -15.74
CA LYS A 211 -8.92 -11.60 -14.61
C LYS A 211 -7.44 -11.90 -14.82
N PHE A 212 -7.13 -12.97 -15.56
CA PHE A 212 -5.75 -13.46 -15.74
C PHE A 212 -5.44 -13.79 -17.20
N PRO A 213 -5.56 -12.85 -18.16
CA PRO A 213 -5.49 -13.10 -19.59
C PRO A 213 -4.18 -13.72 -20.08
N ASN A 214 -3.09 -13.54 -19.31
CA ASN A 214 -1.74 -14.03 -19.67
C ASN A 214 -1.34 -15.32 -18.95
N ARG A 215 -2.22 -15.88 -18.13
CA ARG A 215 -1.90 -17.01 -17.25
C ARG A 215 -2.33 -18.36 -17.83
N TRP A 216 -3.20 -18.33 -18.80
CA TRP A 216 -3.81 -19.54 -19.33
C TRP A 216 -3.59 -19.66 -20.84
N LYS A 217 -2.99 -20.78 -21.25
CA LYS A 217 -2.88 -21.18 -22.64
C LYS A 217 -3.38 -22.61 -22.74
N GLY A 218 -4.66 -22.79 -23.05
CA GLY A 218 -5.27 -24.10 -23.24
C GLY A 218 -6.71 -24.20 -22.75
N ASP A 219 -7.32 -25.36 -22.90
CA ASP A 219 -8.69 -25.62 -22.46
C ASP A 219 -8.74 -25.93 -20.98
N PHE A 220 -9.83 -25.52 -20.31
CA PHE A 220 -10.09 -25.90 -18.93
C PHE A 220 -10.48 -27.38 -18.87
N VAL A 221 -9.68 -28.18 -18.18
CA VAL A 221 -10.05 -29.56 -17.83
C VAL A 221 -10.41 -29.62 -16.37
N VAL A 222 -11.67 -29.87 -16.06
CA VAL A 222 -12.15 -30.09 -14.71
C VAL A 222 -12.06 -31.59 -14.39
N GLY A 223 -11.08 -31.97 -13.58
CA GLY A 223 -10.97 -33.33 -13.07
C GLY A 223 -11.54 -33.48 -11.67
N ALA A 224 -11.74 -34.72 -11.21
CA ALA A 224 -12.26 -35.05 -9.87
C ALA A 224 -11.40 -34.53 -8.70
N ARG A 225 -10.23 -33.92 -8.97
CA ARG A 225 -9.29 -33.38 -7.97
C ARG A 225 -8.97 -31.90 -8.19
N GLY A 226 -9.78 -31.16 -8.94
CA GLY A 226 -9.53 -29.76 -9.30
C GLY A 226 -8.52 -29.60 -10.43
N PRO A 227 -8.30 -28.38 -10.92
CA PRO A 227 -7.40 -28.15 -12.04
C PRO A 227 -5.96 -28.51 -11.63
N LEU A 228 -5.34 -29.37 -12.41
CA LEU A 228 -3.89 -29.59 -12.36
C LEU A 228 -3.23 -28.42 -13.09
N PHE A 229 -2.45 -27.65 -12.34
CA PHE A 229 -1.59 -26.57 -12.87
C PHE A 229 -0.20 -27.10 -13.15
#